data_ebea7ffe346c0f189c19a1087d77fe2e
#
_entry.id   ebea7ffe346c0f189c19a1087d77fe2e
#
_cell.length_a   1.000
_cell.length_b   1.000
_cell.length_c   1.000
_cell.angle_alpha   90.00
_cell.angle_beta   90.00
_cell.angle_gamma   90.00
#
_symmetry.space_group_name_H-M   'P 1'
#
loop_
_entity.id
_entity.type
_entity.pdbx_description
1 polymer ?
#
loop_
_entity_poly.entity_id
_entity_poly.type
_entity_poly.pdbx_seq_one_letter_code
_entity_poly.pdbx_strand_id
1 'polypeptide(L)'
;MSWKLAGSYFETCSCDVVCPCTASLALGATLDRCRVTLVFRVKEGEVEGVDVSGLTVAAVADTPKVMTDGNWRLGVFIDAAASDEQAGKLGAVFSGALGGPMEALGPLVGENLGVERRPIEVREEGLRHSIRIGDAVDFEIEDVVPFGVETGRPAVPSGVFHPAGSDLTVAHAVRSRIDAFGVAYEGKSAFSVSHFAWAG
;
A
#
# COMPACT_ATOMS: atom_id res chain seq x y z
N MET A 1 -21.87 -11.94 3.59
CA MET A 1 -20.70 -11.84 4.48
C MET A 1 -20.34 -10.38 4.51
N SER A 2 -20.23 -9.76 5.66
CA SER A 2 -19.95 -8.31 5.76
C SER A 2 -18.60 -8.09 6.39
N TRP A 3 -17.84 -7.16 5.86
CA TRP A 3 -16.60 -6.71 6.45
C TRP A 3 -16.41 -5.20 6.22
N LYS A 4 -15.65 -4.56 7.09
CA LYS A 4 -15.26 -3.15 6.98
C LYS A 4 -13.85 -2.96 7.54
N LEU A 5 -13.04 -2.15 6.88
CA LEU A 5 -11.73 -1.72 7.33
C LEU A 5 -11.62 -0.21 7.15
N ALA A 6 -11.06 0.47 8.13
CA ALA A 6 -10.74 1.89 8.05
C ALA A 6 -9.38 2.16 8.71
N GLY A 7 -8.63 3.10 8.18
CA GLY A 7 -7.32 3.42 8.71
C GLY A 7 -6.48 4.30 7.82
N SER A 8 -5.16 4.26 7.97
CA SER A 8 -4.21 5.00 7.15
C SER A 8 -3.48 4.07 6.16
N TYR A 9 -3.06 4.68 5.06
CA TYR A 9 -2.36 3.99 3.98
C TYR A 9 -1.08 4.74 3.61
N PHE A 10 -0.05 3.98 3.28
CA PHE A 10 1.26 4.48 2.87
C PHE A 10 1.81 3.62 1.75
N GLU A 11 2.46 4.24 0.79
CA GLU A 11 3.19 3.50 -0.23
C GLU A 11 4.49 4.17 -0.62
N THR A 12 5.41 3.36 -1.14
CA THR A 12 6.58 3.85 -1.88
C THR A 12 6.81 2.99 -3.09
N CYS A 13 7.18 3.60 -4.20
CA CYS A 13 7.46 2.89 -5.45
C CYS A 13 8.77 3.35 -6.11
N SER A 14 9.31 2.50 -6.98
CA SER A 14 10.57 2.75 -7.68
C SER A 14 10.53 3.85 -8.73
N CYS A 15 9.33 4.29 -9.14
CA CYS A 15 9.13 5.35 -10.13
C CYS A 15 9.61 6.72 -9.62
N ASP A 16 9.92 7.62 -10.55
CA ASP A 16 10.15 9.03 -10.22
C ASP A 16 8.85 9.70 -9.75
N VAL A 17 8.97 10.76 -8.97
CA VAL A 17 7.84 11.56 -8.47
C VAL A 17 7.31 12.46 -9.60
N VAL A 18 6.04 12.48 -9.93
CA VAL A 18 4.89 11.72 -9.42
C VAL A 18 4.74 10.46 -10.26
N CYS A 19 4.45 9.31 -9.62
CA CYS A 19 4.31 8.04 -10.33
C CYS A 19 3.20 8.10 -11.40
N PRO A 20 3.48 7.76 -12.67
CA PRO A 20 2.46 7.78 -13.74
C PRO A 20 1.30 6.81 -13.48
N CYS A 21 1.57 5.68 -12.83
CA CYS A 21 0.55 4.67 -12.52
C CYS A 21 -0.55 5.20 -11.60
N THR A 22 -0.27 6.25 -10.82
CA THR A 22 -1.27 6.93 -9.99
C THR A 22 -2.35 7.61 -10.83
N ALA A 23 -1.98 8.17 -11.97
CA ALA A 23 -2.96 8.74 -12.89
C ALA A 23 -3.74 7.65 -13.65
N SER A 24 -3.09 6.56 -14.02
CA SER A 24 -3.71 5.38 -14.61
C SER A 24 -2.74 4.20 -14.62
N LEU A 25 -3.19 3.02 -14.22
CA LEU A 25 -2.42 1.77 -14.31
C LEU A 25 -2.04 1.39 -15.76
N ALA A 26 -2.71 1.98 -16.75
CA ALA A 26 -2.41 1.79 -18.17
C ALA A 26 -1.27 2.69 -18.67
N LEU A 27 -0.81 3.66 -17.87
CA LEU A 27 0.40 4.41 -18.17
C LEU A 27 1.63 3.60 -17.75
N GLY A 28 2.69 3.69 -18.52
CA GLY A 28 3.92 2.97 -18.19
C GLY A 28 4.68 3.59 -17.02
N ALA A 29 5.25 2.73 -16.16
CA ALA A 29 6.20 3.15 -15.13
C ALA A 29 7.40 3.91 -15.74
N THR A 30 8.08 4.74 -14.94
CA THR A 30 9.29 5.46 -15.40
C THR A 30 10.49 4.53 -15.63
N LEU A 31 10.47 3.34 -15.04
CA LEU A 31 11.46 2.28 -15.22
C LEU A 31 10.87 1.11 -16.03
N ASP A 32 11.69 0.11 -16.32
CA ASP A 32 11.26 -1.10 -17.07
C ASP A 32 10.22 -1.93 -16.32
N ARG A 33 10.18 -1.83 -14.99
CA ARG A 33 9.22 -2.47 -14.10
C ARG A 33 8.76 -1.47 -13.05
N CYS A 34 7.54 -1.63 -12.56
CA CYS A 34 7.08 -0.95 -11.36
C CYS A 34 7.27 -1.87 -10.16
N ARG A 35 7.97 -1.41 -9.13
CA ARG A 35 8.08 -2.05 -7.83
C ARG A 35 7.49 -1.14 -6.80
N VAL A 36 6.56 -1.67 -6.00
CA VAL A 36 5.80 -0.87 -5.05
C VAL A 36 5.54 -1.67 -3.77
N THR A 37 5.58 -0.97 -2.65
CA THR A 37 5.16 -1.49 -1.34
C THR A 37 3.97 -0.68 -0.87
N LEU A 38 2.84 -1.34 -0.64
CA LEU A 38 1.56 -0.78 -0.20
C LEU A 38 1.33 -1.20 1.24
N VAL A 39 1.09 -0.27 2.15
CA VAL A 39 0.92 -0.55 3.59
C VAL A 39 -0.41 -0.01 4.07
N PHE A 40 -1.26 -0.88 4.58
CA PHE A 40 -2.59 -0.58 5.11
C PHE A 40 -2.58 -0.79 6.62
N ARG A 41 -2.60 0.30 7.38
CA ARG A 41 -2.76 0.28 8.83
C ARG A 41 -4.24 0.33 9.16
N VAL A 42 -4.82 -0.78 9.60
CA VAL A 42 -6.21 -0.87 10.02
C VAL A 42 -6.34 -0.27 11.42
N LYS A 43 -6.92 0.91 11.53
CA LYS A 43 -7.21 1.56 12.83
C LYS A 43 -8.48 0.99 13.45
N GLU A 44 -9.49 0.75 12.60
CA GLU A 44 -10.77 0.14 12.96
C GLU A 44 -11.12 -0.88 11.88
N GLY A 45 -11.49 -2.10 12.27
CA GLY A 45 -11.83 -3.13 11.29
C GLY A 45 -12.51 -4.35 11.89
N GLU A 46 -13.49 -4.88 11.17
CA GLU A 46 -14.16 -6.14 11.47
C GLU A 46 -14.35 -6.93 10.18
N VAL A 47 -14.02 -8.20 10.21
CA VAL A 47 -14.21 -9.12 9.08
C VAL A 47 -15.00 -10.33 9.58
N GLU A 48 -16.26 -10.43 9.13
CA GLU A 48 -17.16 -11.55 9.48
C GLU A 48 -17.24 -11.79 11.02
N GLY A 49 -17.35 -10.70 11.80
CA GLY A 49 -17.45 -10.74 13.26
C GLY A 49 -16.10 -10.84 13.98
N VAL A 50 -14.98 -10.90 13.27
CA VAL A 50 -13.63 -10.91 13.86
C VAL A 50 -13.07 -9.49 13.84
N ASP A 51 -12.74 -8.96 15.02
CA ASP A 51 -12.06 -7.66 15.16
C ASP A 51 -10.61 -7.78 14.67
N VAL A 52 -10.24 -6.94 13.70
CA VAL A 52 -8.90 -6.83 13.13
C VAL A 52 -8.29 -5.44 13.34
N SER A 53 -8.87 -4.65 14.24
CA SER A 53 -8.38 -3.31 14.58
C SER A 53 -6.96 -3.34 15.13
N GLY A 54 -6.18 -2.32 14.80
CA GLY A 54 -4.79 -2.18 15.23
C GLY A 54 -3.77 -2.99 14.41
N LEU A 55 -4.22 -3.86 13.50
CA LEU A 55 -3.34 -4.68 12.67
C LEU A 55 -2.94 -3.98 11.38
N THR A 56 -1.81 -4.40 10.81
CA THR A 56 -1.29 -3.85 9.56
C THR A 56 -1.07 -4.96 8.53
N VAL A 57 -1.38 -4.66 7.28
CA VAL A 57 -1.06 -5.53 6.13
C VAL A 57 -0.21 -4.74 5.15
N ALA A 58 0.84 -5.37 4.61
CA ALA A 58 1.66 -4.76 3.57
C ALA A 58 1.80 -5.70 2.38
N ALA A 59 1.71 -5.15 1.18
CA ALA A 59 1.89 -5.88 -0.06
C ALA A 59 3.12 -5.34 -0.80
N VAL A 60 3.99 -6.24 -1.24
CA VAL A 60 5.15 -5.93 -2.08
C VAL A 60 4.89 -6.49 -3.47
N ALA A 61 4.79 -5.60 -4.45
CA ALA A 61 4.52 -5.98 -5.83
C ALA A 61 5.67 -5.60 -6.77
N ASP A 62 5.95 -6.49 -7.70
CA ASP A 62 6.83 -6.27 -8.86
C ASP A 62 6.03 -6.55 -10.13
N THR A 63 5.78 -5.51 -10.92
CA THR A 63 4.86 -5.56 -12.05
C THR A 63 5.56 -5.22 -13.36
N PRO A 64 5.03 -5.61 -14.53
CA PRO A 64 5.47 -5.06 -15.80
C PRO A 64 5.41 -3.53 -15.83
N LYS A 65 6.07 -2.93 -16.80
CA LYS A 65 6.08 -1.48 -17.01
C LYS A 65 4.66 -0.89 -17.08
N VAL A 66 3.78 -1.55 -17.79
CA VAL A 66 2.34 -1.23 -17.85
C VAL A 66 1.62 -2.19 -16.93
N MET A 67 1.06 -1.68 -15.84
CA MET A 67 0.50 -2.53 -14.79
C MET A 67 -0.73 -3.33 -15.25
N THR A 68 -1.50 -2.80 -16.20
CA THR A 68 -2.66 -3.50 -16.79
C THR A 68 -2.29 -4.71 -17.65
N ASP A 69 -1.00 -4.92 -17.99
CA ASP A 69 -0.54 -6.13 -18.67
C ASP A 69 -0.61 -7.37 -17.78
N GLY A 70 -0.91 -7.20 -16.49
CA GLY A 70 -1.00 -8.30 -15.52
C GLY A 70 0.36 -8.88 -15.16
N ASN A 71 0.38 -10.16 -14.84
CA ASN A 71 1.60 -10.90 -14.42
C ASN A 71 2.35 -10.23 -13.25
N TRP A 72 1.60 -9.68 -12.31
CA TRP A 72 2.18 -9.12 -11.09
C TRP A 72 2.75 -10.26 -10.24
N ARG A 73 3.92 -10.02 -9.67
CA ARG A 73 4.52 -10.84 -8.63
C ARG A 73 4.20 -10.16 -7.29
N LEU A 74 3.47 -10.84 -6.42
CA LEU A 74 2.92 -10.26 -5.19
C LEU A 74 3.28 -11.08 -3.97
N GLY A 75 3.94 -10.45 -3.00
CA GLY A 75 4.16 -10.97 -1.64
C GLY A 75 3.39 -10.14 -0.62
N VAL A 76 2.94 -10.76 0.47
CA VAL A 76 2.14 -10.08 1.49
C VAL A 76 2.74 -10.32 2.88
N PHE A 77 2.88 -9.24 3.64
CA PHE A 77 3.13 -9.30 5.07
C PHE A 77 1.84 -9.04 5.84
N ILE A 78 1.57 -9.86 6.84
CA ILE A 78 0.52 -9.64 7.83
C ILE A 78 1.20 -9.43 9.19
N ASP A 79 0.70 -8.47 9.95
CA ASP A 79 1.23 -8.17 11.28
C ASP A 79 1.37 -9.45 12.13
N ALA A 80 2.53 -9.63 12.74
CA ALA A 80 2.79 -10.78 13.62
C ALA A 80 1.92 -10.79 14.89
N ALA A 81 1.35 -9.65 15.26
CA ALA A 81 0.40 -9.53 16.35
C ALA A 81 -0.97 -10.16 16.04
N ALA A 82 -1.29 -10.40 14.77
CA ALA A 82 -2.55 -11.05 14.38
C ALA A 82 -2.62 -12.49 14.90
N SER A 83 -3.77 -12.94 15.39
CA SER A 83 -4.05 -14.36 15.58
C SER A 83 -4.15 -15.09 14.23
N ASP A 84 -4.17 -16.41 14.22
CA ASP A 84 -4.34 -17.18 12.98
C ASP A 84 -5.69 -16.89 12.30
N GLU A 85 -6.75 -16.72 13.10
CA GLU A 85 -8.06 -16.35 12.62
C GLU A 85 -8.05 -14.95 11.98
N GLN A 86 -7.50 -13.95 12.67
CA GLN A 86 -7.37 -12.58 12.15
C GLN A 86 -6.52 -12.54 10.87
N ALA A 87 -5.41 -13.27 10.84
CA ALA A 87 -4.56 -13.36 9.65
C ALA A 87 -5.29 -14.00 8.47
N GLY A 88 -6.07 -15.06 8.72
CA GLY A 88 -6.93 -15.67 7.69
C GLY A 88 -7.98 -14.71 7.14
N LYS A 89 -8.64 -13.94 8.01
CA LYS A 89 -9.64 -12.93 7.62
C LYS A 89 -9.03 -11.79 6.81
N LEU A 90 -7.91 -11.24 7.26
CA LEU A 90 -7.18 -10.21 6.51
C LEU A 90 -6.69 -10.75 5.15
N GLY A 91 -6.14 -11.97 5.13
CA GLY A 91 -5.74 -12.62 3.89
C GLY A 91 -6.89 -12.75 2.89
N ALA A 92 -8.10 -13.09 3.33
CA ALA A 92 -9.28 -13.19 2.47
C ALA A 92 -9.72 -11.82 1.91
N VAL A 93 -9.64 -10.73 2.68
CA VAL A 93 -9.91 -9.37 2.18
C VAL A 93 -8.85 -8.95 1.18
N PHE A 94 -7.57 -9.07 1.54
CA PHE A 94 -6.46 -8.57 0.72
C PHE A 94 -6.16 -9.43 -0.52
N SER A 95 -6.66 -10.66 -0.59
CA SER A 95 -6.68 -11.46 -1.82
C SER A 95 -7.83 -11.12 -2.77
N GLY A 96 -8.80 -10.31 -2.33
CA GLY A 96 -10.02 -10.02 -3.08
C GLY A 96 -11.11 -11.11 -2.98
N ALA A 97 -10.88 -12.19 -2.22
CA ALA A 97 -11.84 -13.29 -2.08
C ALA A 97 -13.17 -12.87 -1.43
N LEU A 98 -13.16 -11.81 -0.64
CA LEU A 98 -14.34 -11.22 -0.02
C LEU A 98 -14.86 -9.97 -0.74
N GLY A 99 -14.45 -9.75 -2.00
CA GLY A 99 -14.82 -8.56 -2.76
C GLY A 99 -14.03 -7.31 -2.35
N GLY A 100 -14.58 -6.13 -2.69
CA GLY A 100 -13.99 -4.84 -2.38
C GLY A 100 -12.86 -4.41 -3.34
N PRO A 101 -12.07 -3.39 -2.99
CA PRO A 101 -11.09 -2.80 -3.92
C PRO A 101 -10.04 -3.80 -4.43
N MET A 102 -9.69 -4.81 -3.64
CA MET A 102 -8.68 -5.81 -4.02
C MET A 102 -9.19 -6.83 -5.04
N GLU A 103 -10.51 -7.05 -5.15
CA GLU A 103 -11.09 -7.90 -6.19
C GLU A 103 -10.74 -7.41 -7.59
N ALA A 104 -10.72 -6.09 -7.80
CA ALA A 104 -10.36 -5.49 -9.10
C ALA A 104 -8.88 -5.70 -9.47
N LEU A 105 -8.01 -5.88 -8.50
CA LEU A 105 -6.57 -6.09 -8.71
C LEU A 105 -6.19 -7.57 -8.79
N GLY A 106 -7.00 -8.46 -8.24
CA GLY A 106 -6.75 -9.90 -8.20
C GLY A 106 -6.40 -10.50 -9.57
N PRO A 107 -7.14 -10.21 -10.65
CA PRO A 107 -6.86 -10.73 -11.99
C PRO A 107 -5.50 -10.30 -12.57
N LEU A 108 -4.86 -9.25 -12.03
CA LEU A 108 -3.55 -8.79 -12.48
C LEU A 108 -2.40 -9.59 -11.85
N VAL A 109 -2.64 -10.33 -10.77
CA VAL A 109 -1.63 -11.14 -10.08
C VAL A 109 -1.38 -12.43 -10.87
N GLY A 110 -0.15 -12.60 -11.36
CA GLY A 110 0.28 -13.80 -12.08
C GLY A 110 1.09 -14.75 -11.19
N GLU A 111 1.79 -14.24 -10.18
CA GLU A 111 2.63 -15.02 -9.27
C GLU A 111 2.45 -14.57 -7.82
N ASN A 112 2.06 -15.50 -6.96
CA ASN A 112 2.01 -15.29 -5.52
C ASN A 112 3.37 -15.69 -4.91
N LEU A 113 4.10 -14.70 -4.38
CA LEU A 113 5.42 -14.89 -3.75
C LEU A 113 5.34 -15.38 -2.31
N GLY A 114 4.14 -15.45 -1.75
CA GLY A 114 3.88 -15.95 -0.41
C GLY A 114 3.29 -14.91 0.53
N VAL A 115 2.93 -15.41 1.71
CA VAL A 115 2.43 -14.60 2.83
C VAL A 115 3.31 -14.87 4.04
N GLU A 116 3.86 -13.83 4.63
CA GLU A 116 4.67 -13.91 5.84
C GLU A 116 4.05 -13.11 6.98
N ARG A 117 4.19 -13.61 8.20
CA ARG A 117 3.84 -12.86 9.41
C ARG A 117 5.10 -12.22 9.98
N ARG A 118 5.12 -10.89 10.04
CA ARG A 118 6.25 -10.10 10.55
C ARG A 118 5.75 -8.97 11.44
N PRO A 119 6.52 -8.52 12.43
CA PRO A 119 6.24 -7.27 13.13
C PRO A 119 6.25 -6.12 12.15
N ILE A 120 5.19 -5.31 12.13
CA ILE A 120 5.05 -4.14 11.27
C ILE A 120 4.94 -2.89 12.15
N GLU A 121 5.92 -2.03 12.07
CA GLU A 121 5.94 -0.75 12.78
C GLU A 121 5.53 0.36 11.83
N VAL A 122 4.54 1.16 12.22
CA VAL A 122 4.08 2.35 11.48
C VAL A 122 4.08 3.53 12.44
N ARG A 123 4.76 4.62 12.06
CA ARG A 123 4.75 5.90 12.78
C ARG A 123 4.23 6.99 11.86
N GLU A 124 3.34 7.80 12.39
CA GLU A 124 2.70 8.93 11.69
C GLU A 124 3.03 10.19 12.48
N GLU A 125 3.86 11.07 11.93
CA GLU A 125 4.34 12.30 12.59
C GLU A 125 4.13 13.52 11.68
N GLY A 126 2.91 14.07 11.71
CA GLY A 126 2.55 15.20 10.85
C GLY A 126 2.60 14.81 9.37
N LEU A 127 3.52 15.41 8.61
CA LEU A 127 3.72 15.12 7.19
C LEU A 127 4.69 13.95 6.94
N ARG A 128 5.32 13.41 7.98
CA ARG A 128 6.27 12.31 7.86
C ARG A 128 5.71 11.01 8.36
N HIS A 129 5.95 9.95 7.62
CA HIS A 129 5.47 8.61 7.92
C HIS A 129 6.61 7.62 7.75
N SER A 130 6.85 6.79 8.75
CA SER A 130 7.90 5.77 8.68
C SER A 130 7.32 4.38 8.88
N ILE A 131 7.77 3.44 8.05
CA ILE A 131 7.32 2.06 8.03
C ILE A 131 8.53 1.13 8.12
N ARG A 132 8.44 0.14 9.00
CA ARG A 132 9.45 -0.90 9.14
C ARG A 132 8.80 -2.28 9.27
N ILE A 133 9.30 -3.25 8.51
CA ILE A 133 8.88 -4.66 8.56
C ILE A 133 10.14 -5.50 8.77
N GLY A 134 10.50 -5.75 10.01
CA GLY A 134 11.73 -6.44 10.36
C GLY A 134 12.97 -5.81 9.68
N ASP A 135 13.72 -6.63 8.97
CA ASP A 135 14.87 -6.24 8.14
C ASP A 135 14.55 -6.15 6.64
N ALA A 136 13.34 -6.53 6.24
CA ALA A 136 12.93 -6.64 4.84
C ALA A 136 12.46 -5.30 4.24
N VAL A 137 11.82 -4.43 5.04
CA VAL A 137 11.27 -3.14 4.59
C VAL A 137 11.64 -2.07 5.61
N ASP A 138 12.23 -0.99 5.14
CA ASP A 138 12.48 0.22 5.92
C ASP A 138 12.36 1.43 5.00
N PHE A 139 11.30 2.22 5.16
CA PHE A 139 11.16 3.47 4.42
C PHE A 139 10.51 4.57 5.25
N GLU A 140 10.86 5.78 4.89
CA GLU A 140 10.26 7.01 5.40
C GLU A 140 9.84 7.87 4.21
N ILE A 141 8.62 8.38 4.27
CA ILE A 141 8.03 9.25 3.26
C ILE A 141 7.62 10.58 3.89
N GLU A 142 7.62 11.63 3.07
CA GLU A 142 7.17 12.96 3.48
C GLU A 142 6.16 13.49 2.47
N ASP A 143 5.00 13.92 2.97
CA ASP A 143 3.93 14.51 2.17
C ASP A 143 4.39 15.84 1.57
N VAL A 144 4.16 16.04 0.28
CA VAL A 144 4.64 17.20 -0.47
C VAL A 144 3.71 18.38 -0.28
N VAL A 145 4.17 19.42 0.39
CA VAL A 145 3.52 20.73 0.39
C VAL A 145 4.02 21.54 -0.81
N PRO A 146 3.16 21.93 -1.77
CA PRO A 146 3.61 22.64 -2.94
C PRO A 146 4.21 24.01 -2.61
N PHE A 147 5.22 24.42 -3.38
CA PHE A 147 5.81 25.75 -3.25
C PHE A 147 4.74 26.85 -3.37
N GLY A 148 4.73 27.80 -2.45
CA GLY A 148 3.77 28.90 -2.40
C GLY A 148 2.43 28.58 -1.72
N VAL A 149 2.25 27.36 -1.20
CA VAL A 149 1.06 26.99 -0.39
C VAL A 149 1.32 27.29 1.08
N GLU A 150 0.97 28.51 1.51
CA GLU A 150 1.19 29.00 2.90
C GLU A 150 0.37 28.23 3.95
N THR A 151 -0.70 27.55 3.55
CA THR A 151 -1.56 26.77 4.47
C THR A 151 -0.90 25.50 4.98
N GLY A 152 0.23 25.08 4.40
CA GLY A 152 0.91 23.83 4.72
C GLY A 152 0.14 22.58 4.27
N ARG A 153 -0.88 22.72 3.42
CA ARG A 153 -1.65 21.58 2.91
C ARG A 153 -0.88 20.85 1.83
N PRO A 154 -0.78 19.50 1.93
CA PRO A 154 -0.14 18.69 0.91
C PRO A 154 -0.87 18.70 -0.43
N ALA A 155 -0.17 18.33 -1.49
CA ALA A 155 -0.74 18.13 -2.83
C ALA A 155 -1.62 16.88 -2.86
N VAL A 156 -2.84 17.02 -3.36
CA VAL A 156 -3.82 15.95 -3.53
C VAL A 156 -4.23 15.87 -5.00
N PRO A 157 -3.95 14.76 -5.70
CA PRO A 157 -4.47 14.54 -7.04
C PRO A 157 -5.99 14.34 -7.01
N SER A 158 -6.66 14.77 -8.05
CA SER A 158 -8.12 14.69 -8.18
C SER A 158 -8.51 13.84 -9.39
N GLY A 159 -9.55 13.00 -9.23
CA GLY A 159 -10.08 12.17 -10.31
C GLY A 159 -9.25 10.94 -10.66
N VAL A 160 -8.34 10.52 -9.78
CA VAL A 160 -7.55 9.30 -9.94
C VAL A 160 -8.26 8.11 -9.30
N PHE A 161 -8.05 6.91 -9.87
CA PHE A 161 -8.45 5.66 -9.24
C PHE A 161 -7.28 5.12 -8.40
N HIS A 162 -7.54 4.86 -7.13
CA HIS A 162 -6.59 4.20 -6.26
C HIS A 162 -7.32 3.31 -5.24
N PRO A 163 -6.84 2.09 -4.95
CA PRO A 163 -7.51 1.20 -4.00
C PRO A 163 -7.64 1.81 -2.60
N ALA A 164 -6.68 2.62 -2.15
CA ALA A 164 -6.76 3.29 -0.86
C ALA A 164 -7.77 4.45 -0.80
N GLY A 165 -8.39 4.85 -1.92
CA GLY A 165 -9.42 5.88 -1.98
C GLY A 165 -8.98 7.19 -2.62
N SER A 166 -9.87 8.20 -2.54
CA SER A 166 -9.74 9.47 -3.27
C SER A 166 -8.90 10.55 -2.58
N ASP A 167 -8.56 10.37 -1.31
CA ASP A 167 -7.80 11.37 -0.53
C ASP A 167 -6.29 11.08 -0.57
N LEU A 168 -5.83 10.58 -1.71
CA LEU A 168 -4.45 10.24 -1.96
C LEU A 168 -3.58 11.50 -1.92
N THR A 169 -2.65 11.56 -1.00
CA THR A 169 -1.71 12.67 -0.84
C THR A 169 -0.39 12.34 -1.53
N VAL A 170 0.14 13.27 -2.34
CA VAL A 170 1.45 13.12 -2.96
C VAL A 170 2.53 13.21 -1.91
N ALA A 171 3.43 12.23 -1.88
CA ALA A 171 4.59 12.18 -1.03
C ALA A 171 5.85 11.82 -1.84
N HIS A 172 7.01 11.91 -1.22
CA HIS A 172 8.26 11.38 -1.75
C HIS A 172 8.99 10.56 -0.68
N ALA A 173 9.80 9.61 -1.11
CA ALA A 173 10.62 8.86 -0.18
C ALA A 173 11.80 9.72 0.30
N VAL A 174 11.93 9.88 1.62
CA VAL A 174 13.09 10.50 2.28
C VAL A 174 14.23 9.48 2.36
N ARG A 175 13.89 8.24 2.68
CA ARG A 175 14.75 7.07 2.61
C ARG A 175 13.92 5.85 2.30
N SER A 176 14.50 4.87 1.63
CA SER A 176 13.77 3.65 1.29
C SER A 176 14.74 2.51 1.03
N ARG A 177 14.48 1.36 1.63
CA ARG A 177 15.13 0.09 1.35
C ARG A 177 14.10 -1.02 1.46
N ILE A 178 13.84 -1.69 0.37
CA ILE A 178 12.97 -2.85 0.29
C ILE A 178 13.80 -4.02 -0.26
N ASP A 179 13.78 -5.14 0.45
CA ASP A 179 14.39 -6.41 0.06
C ASP A 179 13.52 -7.54 0.63
N ALA A 180 12.46 -7.87 -0.08
CA ALA A 180 11.42 -8.79 0.39
C ALA A 180 10.91 -9.66 -0.75
N PHE A 181 10.67 -10.94 -0.50
CA PHE A 181 10.11 -11.89 -1.47
C PHE A 181 10.92 -11.97 -2.78
N GLY A 182 12.25 -11.71 -2.73
CA GLY A 182 13.09 -11.64 -3.94
C GLY A 182 12.85 -10.37 -4.79
N VAL A 183 12.16 -9.38 -4.24
CA VAL A 183 11.98 -8.05 -4.84
C VAL A 183 12.83 -7.05 -4.06
N ALA A 184 13.86 -6.49 -4.71
CA ALA A 184 14.73 -5.49 -4.10
C ALA A 184 14.67 -4.17 -4.88
N TYR A 185 14.47 -3.05 -4.15
CA TYR A 185 14.47 -1.72 -4.74
C TYR A 185 14.56 -0.61 -3.67
N GLU A 186 14.88 0.59 -4.14
CA GLU A 186 14.73 1.84 -3.39
C GLU A 186 13.56 2.62 -3.98
N GLY A 187 12.63 3.04 -3.13
CA GLY A 187 11.50 3.87 -3.52
C GLY A 187 11.90 5.34 -3.68
N LYS A 188 11.21 6.04 -4.56
CA LYS A 188 11.37 7.48 -4.81
C LYS A 188 10.03 8.20 -4.72
N SER A 189 9.03 7.75 -5.50
CA SER A 189 7.66 8.24 -5.42
C SER A 189 6.96 7.58 -4.25
N ALA A 190 6.06 8.33 -3.63
CA ALA A 190 5.27 7.85 -2.50
C ALA A 190 3.92 8.54 -2.46
N PHE A 191 2.98 7.90 -1.76
CA PHE A 191 1.68 8.48 -1.44
C PHE A 191 1.26 8.07 -0.04
N SER A 192 0.41 8.90 0.57
CA SER A 192 -0.24 8.61 1.84
C SER A 192 -1.75 8.84 1.74
N VAL A 193 -2.51 8.19 2.62
CA VAL A 193 -3.92 8.46 2.85
C VAL A 193 -4.15 8.44 4.36
N SER A 194 -4.64 9.53 4.91
CA SER A 194 -4.91 9.63 6.36
C SER A 194 -6.10 8.79 6.79
N HIS A 195 -7.05 8.55 5.88
CA HIS A 195 -8.25 7.78 6.16
C HIS A 195 -8.76 7.06 4.91
N PHE A 196 -8.43 5.78 4.78
CA PHE A 196 -9.14 4.90 3.84
C PHE A 196 -10.31 4.22 4.54
N ALA A 197 -11.34 3.88 3.78
CA ALA A 197 -12.49 3.14 4.26
C ALA A 197 -12.96 2.14 3.20
N TRP A 198 -12.93 0.86 3.54
CA TRP A 198 -13.35 -0.25 2.70
C TRP A 198 -14.49 -1.02 3.34
N ALA A 199 -15.37 -1.59 2.52
CA ALA A 199 -16.43 -2.52 2.94
C ALA A 199 -16.76 -3.51 1.83
N GLY A 200 -17.31 -4.68 2.20
CA GLY A 200 -17.83 -5.71 1.30
C GLY A 200 -18.83 -6.62 1.97
#